data_a2e1782da3b9152cfbcaf7886d87a7f7
#
_entry.id   a2e1782da3b9152cfbcaf7886d87a7f7
#
_cell.length_a   1.000
_cell.length_b   1.000
_cell.length_c   1.000
_cell.angle_alpha   90.00
_cell.angle_beta   90.00
_cell.angle_gamma   90.00
#
_symmetry.space_group_name_H-M   'P 1'
#
loop_
_entity.id
_entity.type
_entity.pdbx_description
1 polymer ?
#
loop_
_entity_poly.entity_id
_entity_poly.type
_entity_poly.pdbx_seq_one_letter_code
_entity_poly.pdbx_strand_id
1 'polypeptide(L)'
;TDTLFPYTTLFRSAPLRPAEVMIGKILPYLLIAYLQVGALLLIARLLFGLPPIGDWAALFTACTLLMLANLGVGFTFSTLARSQLQAMQMTYFFFLPSMLLSGFMFPFYGMPAWARFIGECFPLTHFLRIIRGVWLKSAQLSDFYYDLAAILAFLCVSTAISLARYKSTLD
;
A
#
# COMPACT_ATOMS: atom_id res chain seq x y z
N THR A 1 -8.33 -35.70 33.16
CA THR A 1 -7.75 -34.36 33.38
C THR A 1 -7.61 -33.59 32.07
N ASP A 2 -8.74 -33.43 31.31
CA ASP A 2 -8.77 -32.77 30.01
C ASP A 2 -9.75 -31.60 30.02
N THR A 3 -9.44 -30.60 30.84
CA THR A 3 -10.25 -29.37 30.92
C THR A 3 -9.41 -28.11 30.73
N LEU A 4 -8.52 -28.11 29.74
CA LEU A 4 -7.79 -26.92 29.40
C LEU A 4 -8.09 -26.54 27.94
N PHE A 5 -8.85 -25.43 27.82
CA PHE A 5 -9.12 -24.62 26.63
C PHE A 5 -10.25 -25.08 25.67
N PRO A 6 -11.52 -24.84 26.00
CA PRO A 6 -12.62 -24.98 25.06
C PRO A 6 -12.57 -23.96 23.91
N TYR A 7 -11.69 -22.96 23.99
CA TYR A 7 -11.60 -21.90 22.95
C TYR A 7 -10.85 -22.32 21.69
N THR A 8 -9.96 -23.31 21.76
CA THR A 8 -9.19 -23.77 20.60
C THR A 8 -10.01 -24.62 19.61
N THR A 9 -11.07 -25.28 20.10
CA THR A 9 -11.95 -26.09 19.24
C THR A 9 -13.01 -25.28 18.52
N LEU A 10 -13.45 -24.14 19.08
CA LEU A 10 -14.43 -23.25 18.46
C LEU A 10 -13.86 -22.53 17.21
N PHE A 11 -12.56 -22.24 17.20
CA PHE A 11 -11.91 -21.62 16.03
C PHE A 11 -11.58 -22.62 14.91
N ARG A 12 -11.59 -23.92 15.18
CA ARG A 12 -11.32 -24.97 14.18
C ARG A 12 -12.52 -25.33 13.33
N SER A 13 -13.73 -24.95 13.74
CA SER A 13 -14.99 -25.32 13.09
C SER A 13 -15.64 -24.20 12.25
N ALA A 14 -15.10 -22.99 12.25
CA ALA A 14 -15.58 -21.95 11.35
C ALA A 14 -14.84 -22.06 10.01
N PRO A 15 -15.53 -22.36 8.90
CA PRO A 15 -14.92 -22.36 7.56
C PRO A 15 -14.68 -20.91 7.12
N LEU A 16 -13.69 -20.24 7.74
CA LEU A 16 -13.30 -18.91 7.37
C LEU A 16 -12.66 -18.96 5.99
N ARG A 17 -13.25 -18.28 5.03
CA ARG A 17 -12.65 -18.13 3.71
C ARG A 17 -11.36 -17.31 3.84
N PRO A 18 -10.31 -17.67 3.10
CA PRO A 18 -9.03 -16.90 3.13
C PRO A 18 -9.23 -15.39 2.91
N ALA A 19 -10.23 -15.02 2.10
CA ALA A 19 -10.60 -13.64 1.85
C ALA A 19 -11.15 -12.93 3.10
N GLU A 20 -11.92 -13.61 3.96
CA GLU A 20 -12.48 -13.02 5.19
C GLU A 20 -11.37 -12.71 6.21
N VAL A 21 -10.39 -13.60 6.31
CA VAL A 21 -9.21 -13.38 7.16
C VAL A 21 -8.37 -12.20 6.63
N MET A 22 -8.21 -12.10 5.31
CA MET A 22 -7.50 -10.98 4.69
C MET A 22 -8.22 -9.65 4.94
N ILE A 23 -9.54 -9.59 4.71
CA ILE A 23 -10.35 -8.38 4.95
C ILE A 23 -10.30 -7.97 6.42
N GLY A 24 -10.43 -8.93 7.35
CA GLY A 24 -10.35 -8.67 8.78
C GLY A 24 -9.01 -8.08 9.22
N LYS A 25 -7.92 -8.42 8.52
CA LYS A 25 -6.60 -7.81 8.76
C LYS A 25 -6.43 -6.45 8.08
N ILE A 26 -6.99 -6.27 6.89
CA ILE A 26 -6.87 -5.04 6.10
C ILE A 26 -7.59 -3.87 6.79
N LEU A 27 -8.79 -4.10 7.32
CA LEU A 27 -9.65 -3.05 7.87
C LEU A 27 -8.99 -2.22 8.99
N PRO A 28 -8.40 -2.82 10.04
CA PRO A 28 -7.72 -2.07 11.09
C PRO A 28 -6.50 -1.29 10.57
N TYR A 29 -5.74 -1.84 9.61
CA TYR A 29 -4.62 -1.12 9.02
C TYR A 29 -5.06 0.08 8.19
N LEU A 30 -6.16 -0.03 7.42
CA LEU A 30 -6.75 1.10 6.71
C LEU A 30 -7.18 2.20 7.67
N LEU A 31 -7.83 1.85 8.78
CA LEU A 31 -8.27 2.82 9.78
C LEU A 31 -7.09 3.57 10.39
N ILE A 32 -6.03 2.86 10.81
CA ILE A 32 -4.81 3.47 11.33
C ILE A 32 -4.17 4.40 10.29
N ALA A 33 -4.10 3.95 9.04
CA ALA A 33 -3.51 4.73 7.97
C ALA A 33 -4.30 6.01 7.67
N TYR A 34 -5.64 5.97 7.67
CA TYR A 34 -6.45 7.18 7.54
C TYR A 34 -6.30 8.13 8.73
N LEU A 35 -6.18 7.61 9.95
CA LEU A 35 -5.88 8.43 11.12
C LEU A 35 -4.52 9.13 10.98
N GLN A 36 -3.50 8.43 10.49
CA GLN A 36 -2.17 9.02 10.23
C GLN A 36 -2.24 10.09 9.14
N VAL A 37 -2.90 9.83 8.02
CA VAL A 37 -3.08 10.81 6.95
C VAL A 37 -3.85 12.03 7.47
N GLY A 38 -4.94 11.82 8.22
CA GLY A 38 -5.71 12.90 8.83
C GLY A 38 -4.87 13.74 9.80
N ALA A 39 -4.07 13.09 10.64
CA ALA A 39 -3.16 13.79 11.56
C ALA A 39 -2.11 14.62 10.81
N LEU A 40 -1.49 14.04 9.75
CA LEU A 40 -0.53 14.77 8.93
C LEU A 40 -1.14 15.97 8.22
N LEU A 41 -2.36 15.82 7.66
CA LEU A 41 -3.08 16.92 7.04
C LEU A 41 -3.45 18.02 8.04
N LEU A 42 -3.85 17.65 9.26
CA LEU A 42 -4.14 18.59 10.33
C LEU A 42 -2.89 19.37 10.73
N ILE A 43 -1.77 18.68 10.94
CA ILE A 43 -0.48 19.29 11.26
C ILE A 43 -0.04 20.23 10.12
N ALA A 44 -0.14 19.78 8.87
CA ALA A 44 0.21 20.59 7.71
C ALA A 44 -0.62 21.89 7.66
N ARG A 45 -1.90 21.81 7.96
CA ARG A 45 -2.77 22.98 8.03
C ARG A 45 -2.44 23.92 9.18
N LEU A 46 -2.17 23.38 10.37
CA LEU A 46 -1.93 24.19 11.58
C LEU A 46 -0.55 24.85 11.56
N LEU A 47 0.50 24.14 11.09
CA LEU A 47 1.87 24.64 11.08
C LEU A 47 2.22 25.44 9.84
N PHE A 48 1.72 25.03 8.68
CA PHE A 48 2.09 25.64 7.40
C PHE A 48 0.99 26.47 6.76
N GLY A 49 -0.22 26.48 7.34
CA GLY A 49 -1.36 27.22 6.80
C GLY A 49 -1.79 26.76 5.39
N LEU A 50 -1.38 25.56 4.97
CA LEU A 50 -1.62 25.05 3.63
C LEU A 50 -2.99 24.34 3.57
N PRO A 51 -4.02 24.94 2.98
CA PRO A 51 -5.21 24.17 2.60
C PRO A 51 -4.88 23.29 1.40
N PRO A 52 -5.41 22.07 1.32
CA PRO A 52 -5.38 21.32 0.06
C PRO A 52 -6.21 22.10 -0.97
N ILE A 53 -5.59 22.41 -2.11
CA ILE A 53 -6.20 23.23 -3.17
C ILE A 53 -6.95 22.35 -4.17
N GLY A 54 -6.71 21.07 -4.18
CA GLY A 54 -7.32 20.13 -5.14
C GLY A 54 -8.46 19.30 -4.57
N ASP A 55 -8.79 18.25 -5.30
CA ASP A 55 -9.89 17.35 -5.01
C ASP A 55 -9.55 16.36 -3.88
N TRP A 56 -10.29 16.40 -2.79
CA TRP A 56 -10.19 15.45 -1.68
C TRP A 56 -10.46 14.01 -2.10
N ALA A 57 -11.36 13.80 -3.08
CA ALA A 57 -11.67 12.47 -3.57
C ALA A 57 -10.44 11.82 -4.23
N ALA A 58 -9.67 12.60 -5.00
CA ALA A 58 -8.42 12.14 -5.60
C ALA A 58 -7.41 11.72 -4.53
N LEU A 59 -7.25 12.51 -3.47
CA LEU A 59 -6.35 12.23 -2.37
C LEU A 59 -6.73 10.93 -1.64
N PHE A 60 -7.97 10.82 -1.20
CA PHE A 60 -8.45 9.64 -0.47
C PHE A 60 -8.40 8.37 -1.32
N THR A 61 -8.78 8.45 -2.60
CA THR A 61 -8.70 7.32 -3.53
C THR A 61 -7.25 6.87 -3.72
N ALA A 62 -6.33 7.80 -3.96
CA ALA A 62 -4.92 7.48 -4.12
C ALA A 62 -4.32 6.87 -2.85
N CYS A 63 -4.64 7.42 -1.66
CA CYS A 63 -4.22 6.86 -0.38
C CYS A 63 -4.72 5.43 -0.21
N THR A 64 -6.02 5.18 -0.47
CA THR A 64 -6.61 3.85 -0.34
C THR A 64 -5.92 2.85 -1.26
N LEU A 65 -5.75 3.20 -2.52
CA LEU A 65 -5.11 2.33 -3.51
C LEU A 65 -3.65 2.03 -3.15
N LEU A 66 -2.89 3.03 -2.72
CA LEU A 66 -1.51 2.83 -2.28
C LEU A 66 -1.42 1.91 -1.06
N MET A 67 -2.29 2.12 -0.06
CA MET A 67 -2.34 1.28 1.14
C MET A 67 -2.65 -0.16 0.79
N LEU A 68 -3.65 -0.40 -0.04
CA LEU A 68 -4.02 -1.74 -0.51
C LEU A 68 -2.88 -2.38 -1.32
N ALA A 69 -2.22 -1.62 -2.19
CA ALA A 69 -1.08 -2.10 -2.97
C ALA A 69 0.09 -2.54 -2.06
N ASN A 70 0.43 -1.74 -1.05
CA ASN A 70 1.48 -2.07 -0.09
C ASN A 70 1.10 -3.28 0.80
N LEU A 71 -0.17 -3.39 1.21
CA LEU A 71 -0.67 -4.57 1.92
C LEU A 71 -0.57 -5.83 1.04
N GLY A 72 -0.90 -5.74 -0.25
CA GLY A 72 -0.73 -6.83 -1.21
C GLY A 72 0.73 -7.29 -1.31
N VAL A 73 1.69 -6.36 -1.36
CA VAL A 73 3.12 -6.67 -1.31
C VAL A 73 3.50 -7.34 0.01
N GLY A 74 3.03 -6.82 1.14
CA GLY A 74 3.28 -7.39 2.47
C GLY A 74 2.77 -8.83 2.58
N PHE A 75 1.58 -9.13 2.08
CA PHE A 75 1.06 -10.50 2.02
C PHE A 75 1.91 -11.39 1.12
N THR A 76 2.34 -10.89 -0.05
CA THR A 76 3.23 -11.64 -0.95
C THR A 76 4.53 -12.00 -0.25
N PHE A 77 5.17 -11.07 0.45
CA PHE A 77 6.41 -11.33 1.18
C PHE A 77 6.19 -12.30 2.35
N SER A 78 5.07 -12.17 3.06
CA SER A 78 4.70 -13.10 4.14
C SER A 78 4.52 -14.54 3.64
N THR A 79 4.04 -14.75 2.42
CA THR A 79 3.88 -16.10 1.84
C THR A 79 5.16 -16.66 1.25
N LEU A 80 6.11 -15.82 0.85
CA LEU A 80 7.39 -16.22 0.26
C LEU A 80 8.49 -16.42 1.31
N ALA A 81 8.43 -15.69 2.42
CA ALA A 81 9.46 -15.73 3.45
C ALA A 81 9.38 -17.01 4.27
N ARG A 82 10.55 -17.64 4.48
CA ARG A 82 10.71 -18.82 5.32
C ARG A 82 11.07 -18.47 6.78
N SER A 83 11.45 -17.22 7.03
CA SER A 83 11.78 -16.70 8.35
C SER A 83 11.37 -15.25 8.47
N GLN A 84 11.19 -14.80 9.72
CA GLN A 84 10.86 -13.40 10.01
C GLN A 84 11.96 -12.44 9.50
N LEU A 85 13.23 -12.83 9.64
CA LEU A 85 14.35 -12.04 9.14
C LEU A 85 14.30 -11.87 7.62
N GLN A 86 13.97 -12.96 6.90
CA GLN A 86 13.83 -12.92 5.43
C GLN A 86 12.70 -12.01 5.00
N ALA A 87 11.55 -12.05 5.68
CA ALA A 87 10.42 -11.15 5.41
C ALA A 87 10.83 -9.67 5.58
N MET A 88 11.55 -9.35 6.65
CA MET A 88 12.08 -8.01 6.88
C MET A 88 13.05 -7.57 5.78
N GLN A 89 13.97 -8.43 5.38
CA GLN A 89 14.92 -8.14 4.30
C GLN A 89 14.21 -7.86 2.97
N MET A 90 13.23 -8.69 2.59
CA MET A 90 12.42 -8.46 1.38
C MET A 90 11.69 -7.12 1.41
N THR A 91 11.14 -6.75 2.57
CA THR A 91 10.47 -5.47 2.77
C THR A 91 11.43 -4.30 2.57
N TYR A 92 12.62 -4.35 3.13
CA TYR A 92 13.64 -3.30 2.95
C TYR A 92 14.12 -3.22 1.48
N PHE A 93 14.34 -4.36 0.83
CA PHE A 93 14.73 -4.39 -0.59
C PHE A 93 13.66 -3.84 -1.53
N PHE A 94 12.41 -3.89 -1.16
CA PHE A 94 11.33 -3.26 -1.90
C PHE A 94 11.18 -1.77 -1.53
N PHE A 95 11.19 -1.46 -0.23
CA PHE A 95 10.92 -0.12 0.28
C PHE A 95 11.99 0.90 -0.10
N LEU A 96 13.29 0.56 0.05
CA LEU A 96 14.38 1.49 -0.23
C LEU A 96 14.45 1.92 -1.70
N PRO A 97 14.43 1.02 -2.70
CA PRO A 97 14.36 1.43 -4.10
C PRO A 97 13.09 2.20 -4.44
N SER A 98 11.95 1.79 -3.89
CA SER A 98 10.68 2.49 -4.05
C SER A 98 10.78 3.94 -3.59
N MET A 99 11.36 4.20 -2.42
CA MET A 99 11.53 5.53 -1.87
C MET A 99 12.55 6.38 -2.66
N LEU A 100 13.68 5.77 -3.06
CA LEU A 100 14.76 6.47 -3.78
C LEU A 100 14.33 6.82 -5.21
N LEU A 101 13.69 5.89 -5.92
CA LEU A 101 13.34 6.03 -7.35
C LEU A 101 11.96 6.66 -7.59
N SER A 102 11.14 6.84 -6.55
CA SER A 102 9.81 7.45 -6.67
C SER A 102 9.80 8.95 -6.97
N GLY A 103 10.97 9.60 -6.96
CA GLY A 103 11.04 11.06 -7.07
C GLY A 103 10.79 11.79 -5.74
N PHE A 104 10.76 11.05 -4.60
CA PHE A 104 10.65 11.64 -3.28
C PHE A 104 11.97 12.30 -2.84
N MET A 105 13.05 11.52 -2.85
CA MET A 105 14.38 12.00 -2.44
C MET A 105 15.14 12.69 -3.57
N PHE A 106 15.05 12.15 -4.78
CA PHE A 106 15.70 12.68 -5.96
C PHE A 106 14.68 13.10 -7.01
N PRO A 107 14.72 14.33 -7.53
CA PRO A 107 13.80 14.77 -8.57
C PRO A 107 14.02 13.96 -9.85
N PHE A 108 12.92 13.57 -10.51
CA PHE A 108 12.96 12.79 -11.77
C PHE A 108 13.83 13.40 -12.87
N TYR A 109 13.93 14.73 -12.90
CA TYR A 109 14.74 15.45 -13.92
C TYR A 109 16.25 15.16 -13.81
N GLY A 110 16.73 14.80 -12.63
CA GLY A 110 18.15 14.47 -12.40
C GLY A 110 18.45 12.97 -12.53
N MET A 111 17.44 12.11 -12.74
CA MET A 111 17.63 10.66 -12.81
C MET A 111 17.97 10.20 -14.24
N PRO A 112 18.89 9.23 -14.39
CA PRO A 112 19.13 8.57 -15.67
C PRO A 112 17.87 7.81 -16.14
N ALA A 113 17.73 7.60 -17.45
CA ALA A 113 16.54 7.02 -18.07
C ALA A 113 16.15 5.65 -17.48
N TRP A 114 17.11 4.78 -17.21
CA TRP A 114 16.88 3.47 -16.61
C TRP A 114 16.26 3.56 -15.20
N ALA A 115 16.73 4.53 -14.39
CA ALA A 115 16.22 4.74 -13.03
C ALA A 115 14.79 5.26 -13.04
N ARG A 116 14.45 6.16 -13.98
CA ARG A 116 13.08 6.63 -14.20
C ARG A 116 12.16 5.49 -14.59
N PHE A 117 12.58 4.64 -15.54
CA PHE A 117 11.79 3.50 -15.96
C PHE A 117 11.46 2.55 -14.81
N ILE A 118 12.45 2.22 -13.97
CA ILE A 118 12.23 1.41 -12.77
C ILE A 118 11.33 2.14 -11.77
N GLY A 119 11.52 3.45 -11.59
CA GLY A 119 10.72 4.29 -10.72
C GLY A 119 9.24 4.28 -11.10
N GLU A 120 8.91 4.31 -12.40
CA GLU A 120 7.53 4.22 -12.90
C GLU A 120 6.85 2.87 -12.60
N CYS A 121 7.61 1.81 -12.30
CA CYS A 121 7.02 0.54 -11.88
C CYS A 121 6.53 0.54 -10.43
N PHE A 122 6.92 1.52 -9.61
CA PHE A 122 6.53 1.58 -8.21
C PHE A 122 5.25 2.38 -7.99
N PRO A 123 4.30 1.90 -7.18
CA PRO A 123 3.06 2.61 -6.91
C PRO A 123 3.27 3.94 -6.17
N LEU A 124 4.34 4.06 -5.40
CA LEU A 124 4.70 5.27 -4.67
C LEU A 124 4.97 6.46 -5.61
N THR A 125 5.56 6.23 -6.78
CA THR A 125 5.83 7.25 -7.80
C THR A 125 4.55 7.95 -8.25
N HIS A 126 3.55 7.15 -8.63
CA HIS A 126 2.25 7.64 -9.08
C HIS A 126 1.50 8.34 -7.97
N PHE A 127 1.55 7.80 -6.77
CA PHE A 127 0.97 8.43 -5.58
C PHE A 127 1.55 9.81 -5.29
N LEU A 128 2.88 9.95 -5.32
CA LEU A 128 3.52 11.25 -5.12
C LEU A 128 3.17 12.26 -6.20
N ARG A 129 2.97 11.80 -7.43
CA ARG A 129 2.52 12.63 -8.55
C ARG A 129 1.11 13.16 -8.31
N ILE A 130 0.21 12.30 -7.84
CA ILE A 130 -1.17 12.67 -7.48
C ILE A 130 -1.16 13.69 -6.32
N ILE A 131 -0.46 13.40 -5.22
CA ILE A 131 -0.39 14.33 -4.07
C ILE A 131 0.13 15.70 -4.48
N ARG A 132 1.24 15.73 -5.22
CA ARG A 132 1.79 17.02 -5.70
C ARG A 132 0.84 17.76 -6.62
N GLY A 133 0.09 17.04 -7.47
CA GLY A 133 -0.91 17.63 -8.33
C GLY A 133 -2.10 18.22 -7.57
N VAL A 134 -2.61 17.48 -6.57
CA VAL A 134 -3.71 17.93 -5.70
C VAL A 134 -3.31 19.17 -4.90
N TRP A 135 -2.10 19.22 -4.35
CA TRP A 135 -1.66 20.30 -3.47
C TRP A 135 -1.13 21.52 -4.21
N LEU A 136 -0.46 21.33 -5.35
CA LEU A 136 0.24 22.42 -6.04
C LEU A 136 -0.48 22.94 -7.28
N LYS A 137 -1.37 22.14 -7.89
CA LYS A 137 -1.98 22.46 -9.20
C LYS A 137 -3.49 22.53 -9.18
N SER A 138 -4.15 22.36 -8.04
CA SER A 138 -5.63 22.29 -7.94
C SER A 138 -6.25 21.28 -8.94
N ALA A 139 -5.51 20.21 -9.25
CA ALA A 139 -5.90 19.21 -10.22
C ALA A 139 -7.06 18.35 -9.69
N GLN A 140 -7.95 17.93 -10.59
CA GLN A 140 -9.11 17.09 -10.28
C GLN A 140 -8.78 15.59 -10.42
N LEU A 141 -9.66 14.73 -9.91
CA LEU A 141 -9.52 13.27 -9.99
C LEU A 141 -9.34 12.78 -11.44
N SER A 142 -10.03 13.42 -12.39
CA SER A 142 -9.94 13.11 -13.81
C SER A 142 -8.55 13.28 -14.42
N ASP A 143 -7.71 14.14 -13.83
CA ASP A 143 -6.37 14.43 -14.35
C ASP A 143 -5.37 13.32 -14.00
N PHE A 144 -5.73 12.46 -13.04
CA PHE A 144 -4.85 11.43 -12.48
C PHE A 144 -5.23 10.00 -12.89
N TYR A 145 -6.10 9.82 -13.89
CA TYR A 145 -6.58 8.47 -14.21
C TYR A 145 -5.45 7.49 -14.61
N TYR A 146 -4.40 7.97 -15.25
CA TYR A 146 -3.23 7.15 -15.58
C TYR A 146 -2.47 6.70 -14.32
N ASP A 147 -2.25 7.63 -13.40
CA ASP A 147 -1.54 7.32 -12.16
C ASP A 147 -2.36 6.39 -11.26
N LEU A 148 -3.67 6.61 -11.17
CA LEU A 148 -4.59 5.73 -10.45
C LEU A 148 -4.66 4.34 -11.09
N ALA A 149 -4.73 4.27 -12.43
CA ALA A 149 -4.73 3.01 -13.16
C ALA A 149 -3.42 2.23 -12.95
N ALA A 150 -2.27 2.92 -12.91
CA ALA A 150 -0.99 2.28 -12.64
C ALA A 150 -0.92 1.69 -11.22
N ILE A 151 -1.39 2.42 -10.20
CA ILE A 151 -1.47 1.91 -8.81
C ILE A 151 -2.43 0.72 -8.74
N LEU A 152 -3.58 0.80 -9.42
CA LEU A 152 -4.56 -0.28 -9.47
C LEU A 152 -4.00 -1.53 -10.16
N ALA A 153 -3.29 -1.35 -11.28
CA ALA A 153 -2.62 -2.45 -11.97
C ALA A 153 -1.58 -3.13 -11.07
N PHE A 154 -0.79 -2.35 -10.35
CA PHE A 154 0.18 -2.88 -9.39
C PHE A 154 -0.53 -3.66 -8.26
N LEU A 155 -1.63 -3.12 -7.71
CA LEU A 155 -2.47 -3.79 -6.72
C LEU A 155 -2.99 -5.13 -7.25
N CYS A 156 -3.53 -5.17 -8.46
CA CYS A 156 -4.03 -6.40 -9.07
C CYS A 156 -2.91 -7.45 -9.22
N VAL A 157 -1.74 -7.05 -9.70
CA VAL A 157 -0.60 -7.95 -9.87
C VAL A 157 -0.12 -8.49 -8.51
N SER A 158 0.09 -7.63 -7.51
CA SER A 158 0.55 -8.04 -6.19
C SER A 158 -0.45 -8.97 -5.50
N THR A 159 -1.74 -8.69 -5.61
CA THR A 159 -2.80 -9.53 -5.05
C THR A 159 -2.90 -10.87 -5.78
N ALA A 160 -2.78 -10.88 -7.11
CA ALA A 160 -2.78 -12.11 -7.90
C ALA A 160 -1.61 -13.03 -7.54
N ILE A 161 -0.40 -12.48 -7.39
CA ILE A 161 0.78 -13.23 -6.94
C ILE A 161 0.57 -13.81 -5.53
N SER A 162 0.04 -13.01 -4.61
CA SER A 162 -0.25 -13.43 -3.24
C SER A 162 -1.24 -14.61 -3.21
N LEU A 163 -2.35 -14.51 -3.96
CA LEU A 163 -3.37 -15.56 -4.02
C LEU A 163 -2.86 -16.84 -4.70
N ALA A 164 -2.08 -16.72 -5.78
CA ALA A 164 -1.50 -17.87 -6.47
C ALA A 164 -0.56 -18.66 -5.56
N ARG A 165 0.22 -17.96 -4.74
CA ARG A 165 1.14 -18.61 -3.80
C ARG A 165 0.45 -19.20 -2.58
N TYR A 166 -0.64 -18.57 -2.12
CA TYR A 166 -1.41 -19.09 -0.98
C TYR A 166 -2.02 -20.46 -1.27
N LYS A 167 -2.51 -20.70 -2.50
CA LYS A 167 -3.02 -22.01 -2.93
C LYS A 167 -1.96 -23.12 -2.89
N SER A 168 -0.71 -22.81 -3.26
CA SER A 168 0.36 -23.82 -3.33
C SER A 168 0.93 -24.22 -1.96
N THR A 169 0.53 -23.57 -0.88
CA THR A 169 0.98 -23.89 0.49
C THR A 169 0.01 -24.81 1.22
N LEU A 170 -1.17 -25.04 0.64
CA LEU A 170 -2.23 -25.89 1.20
C LEU A 170 -2.30 -27.30 0.54
N ASP A 171 -1.59 -27.52 -0.58
CA ASP A 171 -1.37 -28.81 -1.21
C ASP A 171 -0.01 -29.40 -0.77
#